data_9235159c9d9d3714692267706bf34efe
#
_entry.id   9235159c9d9d3714692267706bf34efe
#
_cell.length_a   1.000
_cell.length_b   1.000
_cell.length_c   1.000
_cell.angle_alpha   90.00
_cell.angle_beta   90.00
_cell.angle_gamma   90.00
#
_symmetry.space_group_name_H-M   'P 1'
#
loop_
_entity.id
_entity.type
_entity.pdbx_description
1 polymer ?
#
loop_
_entity_poly.entity_id
_entity_poly.type
_entity_poly.pdbx_seq_one_letter_code
_entity_poly.pdbx_strand_id
1 'polypeptide(L)'
;IEAMYKSMEMLNAAEYIAAAQKYGLEYNNKGYDTNFRKAITRTGNIQNHYLAFSGGTPQSNYRASFGYIDHNTIIRSKGYRNLVAKIDVTQKAFGDKLTGDFGVFGSSFKNNDIFDSQMLFYSADAMNPTYPYDKLNGSWVKNGAASQVNPPGAVLKERDDTKNMNFNAHLKLNYDMTNSLSVSAFGAYSYASNENNQFCPTWVWAQGNLYRGEFKSEDWLANVSFNYQHSWGIHNLKAMVGAEYQKDIRTGFWTSAKGI
;
A
#
# COMPACT_ATOMS: atom_id res chain seq x y z
N ILE A 1 13.21 15.96 -6.92
CA ILE A 1 12.94 14.89 -7.91
C ILE A 1 12.91 15.48 -9.33
N GLU A 2 12.22 16.59 -9.56
CA GLU A 2 12.19 17.27 -10.87
C GLU A 2 13.58 17.71 -11.35
N ALA A 3 14.45 18.17 -10.45
CA ALA A 3 15.81 18.60 -10.77
C ALA A 3 16.73 17.43 -11.20
N MET A 4 16.53 16.24 -10.65
CA MET A 4 17.31 15.03 -11.07
C MET A 4 16.90 14.53 -12.46
N TYR A 5 15.66 14.74 -12.88
CA TYR A 5 15.19 14.30 -14.21
C TYR A 5 15.53 15.26 -15.34
N LYS A 6 15.84 16.52 -15.07
CA LYS A 6 16.27 17.51 -16.07
C LYS A 6 17.73 17.36 -16.53
N SER A 7 18.53 16.56 -15.83
CA SER A 7 19.97 16.51 -16.05
C SER A 7 20.45 15.49 -17.09
N MET A 8 19.61 14.60 -17.58
CA MET A 8 19.98 13.65 -18.62
C MET A 8 19.25 13.98 -19.93
N GLU A 9 19.94 14.65 -20.85
CA GLU A 9 19.48 14.80 -22.22
C GLU A 9 19.67 13.46 -22.95
N MET A 10 18.58 12.93 -23.48
CA MET A 10 18.58 11.70 -24.26
C MET A 10 18.70 12.06 -25.73
N LEU A 11 19.58 11.37 -26.46
CA LEU A 11 19.72 11.57 -27.89
C LEU A 11 18.39 11.20 -28.59
N ASN A 12 17.95 12.04 -29.52
CA ASN A 12 16.92 11.67 -30.47
C ASN A 12 17.50 10.76 -31.57
N ALA A 13 16.66 10.24 -32.46
CA ALA A 13 17.12 9.30 -33.50
C ALA A 13 18.18 9.90 -34.43
N ALA A 14 18.05 11.16 -34.82
CA ALA A 14 19.02 11.82 -35.71
C ALA A 14 20.36 12.03 -35.03
N GLU A 15 20.35 12.51 -33.78
CA GLU A 15 21.57 12.68 -32.97
C GLU A 15 22.26 11.36 -32.68
N TYR A 16 21.49 10.30 -32.40
CA TYR A 16 22.02 8.95 -32.20
C TYR A 16 22.71 8.43 -33.46
N ILE A 17 22.08 8.55 -34.64
CA ILE A 17 22.65 8.13 -35.93
C ILE A 17 23.93 8.92 -36.21
N ALA A 18 23.91 10.24 -36.05
CA ALA A 18 25.06 11.10 -36.26
C ALA A 18 26.24 10.74 -35.34
N ALA A 19 25.95 10.46 -34.07
CA ALA A 19 26.95 10.03 -33.10
C ALA A 19 27.54 8.66 -33.49
N ALA A 20 26.68 7.69 -33.83
CA ALA A 20 27.13 6.36 -34.25
C ALA A 20 28.06 6.42 -35.48
N GLN A 21 27.69 7.21 -36.50
CA GLN A 21 28.51 7.43 -37.69
C GLN A 21 29.84 8.10 -37.36
N LYS A 22 29.83 9.15 -36.52
CA LYS A 22 31.03 9.89 -36.10
C LYS A 22 32.05 8.98 -35.41
N TYR A 23 31.57 8.03 -34.59
CA TYR A 23 32.45 7.13 -33.85
C TYR A 23 32.63 5.76 -34.49
N GLY A 24 32.14 5.55 -35.72
CA GLY A 24 32.28 4.28 -36.44
C GLY A 24 31.57 3.10 -35.75
N LEU A 25 30.48 3.36 -35.01
CA LEU A 25 29.73 2.33 -34.29
C LEU A 25 28.69 1.69 -35.21
N GLU A 26 28.53 0.39 -35.12
CA GLU A 26 27.41 -0.31 -35.75
C GLU A 26 26.11 0.05 -35.06
N TYR A 27 25.09 0.34 -35.84
CA TYR A 27 23.75 0.61 -35.31
C TYR A 27 22.66 0.04 -36.22
N ASN A 28 21.56 -0.37 -35.59
CA ASN A 28 20.38 -0.87 -36.31
C ASN A 28 19.31 0.21 -36.29
N ASN A 29 18.95 0.75 -37.45
CA ASN A 29 17.92 1.75 -37.58
C ASN A 29 16.59 1.10 -37.98
N LYS A 30 15.55 1.26 -37.16
CA LYS A 30 14.18 0.78 -37.43
C LYS A 30 13.25 1.86 -37.93
N GLY A 31 13.74 3.09 -38.12
CA GLY A 31 12.99 4.20 -38.74
C GLY A 31 12.06 4.94 -37.77
N TYR A 32 12.20 4.77 -36.48
CA TYR A 32 11.44 5.48 -35.44
C TYR A 32 12.27 6.62 -34.84
N ASP A 33 11.59 7.50 -34.11
CA ASP A 33 12.21 8.51 -33.24
C ASP A 33 11.45 8.48 -31.90
N THR A 34 11.88 7.62 -31.00
CA THR A 34 11.19 7.30 -29.76
C THR A 34 11.89 7.92 -28.56
N ASN A 35 11.24 8.85 -27.89
CA ASN A 35 11.64 9.28 -26.57
C ASN A 35 11.08 8.32 -25.52
N PHE A 36 11.88 7.31 -25.18
CA PHE A 36 11.46 6.25 -24.24
C PHE A 36 11.14 6.76 -22.84
N ARG A 37 11.86 7.79 -22.34
CA ARG A 37 11.55 8.41 -21.05
C ARG A 37 10.15 9.03 -21.03
N LYS A 38 9.83 9.81 -22.06
CA LYS A 38 8.48 10.40 -22.21
C LYS A 38 7.42 9.32 -22.38
N ALA A 39 7.76 8.23 -23.06
CA ALA A 39 6.83 7.13 -23.29
C ALA A 39 6.47 6.35 -22.01
N ILE A 40 7.39 6.22 -21.05
CA ILE A 40 7.15 5.53 -19.76
C ILE A 40 6.61 6.44 -18.67
N THR A 41 6.67 7.76 -18.86
CA THR A 41 6.24 8.74 -17.86
C THR A 41 4.90 9.38 -18.21
N ARG A 42 4.29 9.99 -17.23
CA ARG A 42 3.08 10.82 -17.33
C ARG A 42 3.13 11.94 -16.30
N THR A 43 2.25 12.91 -16.40
CA THR A 43 1.99 13.82 -15.29
C THR A 43 1.36 13.01 -14.15
N GLY A 44 2.03 13.00 -13.01
CA GLY A 44 1.49 12.42 -11.78
C GLY A 44 0.42 13.33 -11.19
N ASN A 45 -0.55 12.74 -10.51
CA ASN A 45 -1.54 13.48 -9.73
C ASN A 45 -1.82 12.78 -8.42
N ILE A 46 -2.20 13.55 -7.41
CA ILE A 46 -2.66 13.05 -6.13
C ILE A 46 -3.97 13.74 -5.78
N GLN A 47 -4.95 12.95 -5.37
CA GLN A 47 -6.20 13.42 -4.79
C GLN A 47 -6.26 12.89 -3.36
N ASN A 48 -6.56 13.77 -2.41
CA ASN A 48 -6.71 13.44 -1.02
C ASN A 48 -7.99 14.10 -0.49
N HIS A 49 -8.95 13.28 -0.12
CA HIS A 49 -10.25 13.70 0.40
C HIS A 49 -10.41 13.20 1.82
N TYR A 50 -10.75 14.08 2.71
CA TYR A 50 -11.04 13.73 4.10
C TYR A 50 -12.33 14.40 4.54
N LEU A 51 -13.21 13.61 5.15
CA LEU A 51 -14.48 14.06 5.69
C LEU A 51 -14.60 13.54 7.13
N ALA A 52 -15.03 14.39 8.03
CA ALA A 52 -15.29 13.98 9.40
C ALA A 52 -16.55 14.68 9.92
N PHE A 53 -17.33 13.92 10.68
CA PHE A 53 -18.50 14.38 11.42
C PHE A 53 -18.30 14.05 12.89
N SER A 54 -18.60 14.97 13.76
CA SER A 54 -18.60 14.73 15.19
C SER A 54 -19.71 15.54 15.84
N GLY A 55 -20.25 14.99 16.91
CA GLY A 55 -21.28 15.65 17.68
C GLY A 55 -21.49 14.93 18.99
N GLY A 56 -22.35 15.49 19.84
CA GLY A 56 -22.68 14.82 21.09
C GLY A 56 -23.26 15.73 22.14
N THR A 57 -23.48 15.12 23.25
CA THR A 57 -23.93 15.71 24.53
C THR A 57 -22.91 15.32 25.61
N PRO A 58 -23.05 15.81 26.86
CA PRO A 58 -22.19 15.33 27.95
C PRO A 58 -22.27 13.81 28.20
N GLN A 59 -23.36 13.17 27.76
CA GLN A 59 -23.63 11.74 27.94
C GLN A 59 -23.32 10.90 26.69
N SER A 60 -23.30 11.52 25.51
CA SER A 60 -23.13 10.78 24.25
C SER A 60 -22.26 11.57 23.28
N ASN A 61 -21.17 10.98 22.84
CA ASN A 61 -20.26 11.57 21.84
C ASN A 61 -20.07 10.59 20.70
N TYR A 62 -20.03 11.12 19.49
CA TYR A 62 -19.67 10.33 18.32
C TYR A 62 -18.73 11.09 17.39
N ARG A 63 -17.92 10.34 16.71
CA ARG A 63 -17.09 10.82 15.62
C ARG A 63 -17.07 9.77 14.51
N ALA A 64 -17.40 10.19 13.29
CA ALA A 64 -17.22 9.38 12.10
C ALA A 64 -16.29 10.10 11.14
N SER A 65 -15.40 9.39 10.49
CA SER A 65 -14.48 9.95 9.51
C SER A 65 -14.26 9.00 8.34
N PHE A 66 -14.02 9.61 7.19
CA PHE A 66 -13.73 8.92 5.94
C PHE A 66 -12.58 9.62 5.25
N GLY A 67 -11.59 8.85 4.79
CA GLY A 67 -10.45 9.32 4.04
C GLY A 67 -10.28 8.53 2.75
N TYR A 68 -9.97 9.21 1.66
CA TYR A 68 -9.66 8.60 0.38
C TYR A 68 -8.47 9.28 -0.26
N ILE A 69 -7.48 8.48 -0.66
CA ILE A 69 -6.31 8.93 -1.40
C ILE A 69 -6.24 8.15 -2.71
N ASP A 70 -6.10 8.86 -3.83
CA ASP A 70 -5.74 8.29 -5.13
C ASP A 70 -4.47 8.98 -5.63
N HIS A 71 -3.38 8.24 -5.72
CA HIS A 71 -2.08 8.72 -6.15
C HIS A 71 -1.63 8.00 -7.40
N ASN A 72 -1.62 8.71 -8.49
CA ASN A 72 -1.02 8.29 -9.75
C ASN A 72 0.38 8.88 -9.85
N THR A 73 1.41 8.02 -9.87
CA THR A 73 2.80 8.47 -9.94
C THR A 73 3.17 8.94 -11.34
N ILE A 74 4.35 9.54 -11.47
CA ILE A 74 4.93 9.95 -12.75
C ILE A 74 5.24 8.77 -13.67
N ILE A 75 5.42 7.57 -13.14
CA ILE A 75 5.62 6.35 -13.93
C ILE A 75 4.25 5.80 -14.33
N ARG A 76 4.07 5.48 -15.62
CA ARG A 76 2.86 4.80 -16.09
C ARG A 76 2.71 3.46 -15.38
N SER A 77 1.47 3.03 -15.15
CA SER A 77 1.11 1.80 -14.45
C SER A 77 1.42 1.76 -12.94
N LYS A 78 2.08 2.78 -12.36
CA LYS A 78 2.32 2.87 -10.91
C LYS A 78 1.35 3.83 -10.24
N GLY A 79 0.88 3.44 -9.07
CA GLY A 79 0.01 4.28 -8.24
C GLY A 79 -0.60 3.50 -7.10
N TYR A 80 -1.20 4.21 -6.15
CA TYR A 80 -1.92 3.56 -5.07
C TYR A 80 -3.22 4.27 -4.73
N ARG A 81 -4.12 3.51 -4.15
CA ARG A 81 -5.36 3.99 -3.55
C ARG A 81 -5.41 3.57 -2.10
N ASN A 82 -5.85 4.47 -1.26
CA ASN A 82 -6.06 4.18 0.15
C ASN A 82 -7.43 4.72 0.57
N LEU A 83 -8.23 3.87 1.16
CA LEU A 83 -9.52 4.20 1.71
C LEU A 83 -9.50 3.86 3.19
N VAL A 84 -9.94 4.79 4.04
CA VAL A 84 -9.99 4.64 5.49
C VAL A 84 -11.34 5.12 5.98
N ALA A 85 -11.98 4.33 6.83
CA ALA A 85 -13.20 4.73 7.54
C ALA A 85 -13.04 4.44 9.03
N LYS A 86 -13.53 5.35 9.87
CA LYS A 86 -13.49 5.20 11.32
C LYS A 86 -14.75 5.76 11.95
N ILE A 87 -15.29 5.03 12.94
CA ILE A 87 -16.38 5.47 13.79
C ILE A 87 -15.98 5.22 15.23
N ASP A 88 -16.11 6.23 16.08
CA ASP A 88 -15.96 6.15 17.52
C ASP A 88 -17.24 6.69 18.18
N VAL A 89 -17.74 5.99 19.18
CA VAL A 89 -18.92 6.38 19.97
C VAL A 89 -18.61 6.17 21.44
N THR A 90 -18.83 7.19 22.25
CA THR A 90 -18.81 7.09 23.70
C THR A 90 -20.21 7.37 24.22
N GLN A 91 -20.75 6.49 25.04
CA GLN A 91 -22.07 6.60 25.66
C GLN A 91 -21.95 6.40 27.16
N LYS A 92 -22.56 7.33 27.94
CA LYS A 92 -22.76 7.20 29.37
C LYS A 92 -24.20 6.87 29.68
N ALA A 93 -24.41 6.09 30.73
CA ALA A 93 -25.72 5.66 31.20
C ALA A 93 -25.77 5.51 32.74
N PHE A 94 -26.95 5.30 33.30
CA PHE A 94 -27.20 5.08 34.72
C PHE A 94 -26.63 6.19 35.64
N GLY A 95 -26.82 7.45 35.26
CA GLY A 95 -26.31 8.58 36.02
C GLY A 95 -24.78 8.65 35.97
N ASP A 96 -24.23 8.45 34.79
CA ASP A 96 -22.79 8.45 34.46
C ASP A 96 -22.00 7.29 35.10
N LYS A 97 -22.64 6.32 35.79
CA LYS A 97 -21.99 5.14 36.37
C LYS A 97 -21.49 4.16 35.32
N LEU A 98 -22.11 4.08 34.14
CA LEU A 98 -21.67 3.25 33.03
C LEU A 98 -21.14 4.14 31.92
N THR A 99 -19.91 3.88 31.48
CA THR A 99 -19.35 4.45 30.26
C THR A 99 -19.02 3.32 29.28
N GLY A 100 -19.56 3.41 28.08
CA GLY A 100 -19.27 2.52 26.98
C GLY A 100 -18.53 3.26 25.87
N ASP A 101 -17.39 2.76 25.43
CA ASP A 101 -16.64 3.23 24.28
C ASP A 101 -16.67 2.15 23.20
N PHE A 102 -17.20 2.48 22.05
CA PHE A 102 -17.25 1.62 20.89
C PHE A 102 -16.48 2.26 19.74
N GLY A 103 -15.60 1.49 19.10
CA GLY A 103 -14.87 1.96 17.94
C GLY A 103 -14.82 0.91 16.83
N VAL A 104 -14.93 1.39 15.60
CA VAL A 104 -14.74 0.60 14.38
C VAL A 104 -13.81 1.34 13.45
N PHE A 105 -12.84 0.64 12.92
CA PHE A 105 -11.87 1.11 11.92
C PHE A 105 -11.79 0.12 10.76
N GLY A 106 -11.85 0.64 9.55
CA GLY A 106 -11.62 -0.15 8.34
C GLY A 106 -10.69 0.59 7.40
N SER A 107 -9.79 -0.14 6.74
CA SER A 107 -8.96 0.41 5.67
C SER A 107 -8.78 -0.58 4.52
N SER A 108 -8.65 -0.03 3.32
CA SER A 108 -8.31 -0.78 2.11
C SER A 108 -7.24 -0.01 1.35
N PHE A 109 -6.06 -0.59 1.27
CA PHE A 109 -4.92 -0.06 0.51
C PHE A 109 -4.67 -0.96 -0.69
N LYS A 110 -4.57 -0.36 -1.87
CA LYS A 110 -4.18 -1.05 -3.11
C LYS A 110 -3.05 -0.30 -3.75
N ASN A 111 -1.94 -0.97 -3.98
CA ASN A 111 -0.78 -0.47 -4.70
C ASN A 111 -0.62 -1.25 -6.00
N ASN A 112 -0.44 -0.53 -7.09
CA ASN A 112 -0.05 -1.10 -8.38
C ASN A 112 1.38 -0.65 -8.66
N ASP A 113 2.28 -1.59 -8.83
CA ASP A 113 3.68 -1.34 -9.15
C ASP A 113 4.14 -2.24 -10.32
N ILE A 114 5.37 -2.09 -10.72
CA ILE A 114 6.10 -2.99 -11.62
C ILE A 114 7.16 -3.73 -10.82
N PHE A 115 7.44 -4.96 -11.22
CA PHE A 115 8.36 -5.85 -10.50
C PHE A 115 9.74 -5.23 -10.30
N ASP A 116 10.29 -4.57 -11.33
CA ASP A 116 11.57 -3.88 -11.27
C ASP A 116 11.52 -2.49 -11.91
N SER A 117 11.21 -1.48 -11.09
CA SER A 117 11.15 -0.10 -11.56
C SER A 117 12.52 0.48 -11.93
N GLN A 118 13.61 -0.05 -11.39
CA GLN A 118 14.97 0.35 -11.74
C GLN A 118 15.30 -0.09 -13.16
N MET A 119 14.92 -1.31 -13.52
CA MET A 119 15.09 -1.85 -14.87
C MET A 119 14.29 -1.03 -15.91
N LEU A 120 13.13 -0.50 -15.56
CA LEU A 120 12.36 0.35 -16.46
C LEU A 120 13.12 1.61 -16.87
N PHE A 121 13.72 2.32 -15.92
CA PHE A 121 14.51 3.52 -16.22
C PHE A 121 15.80 3.18 -16.99
N TYR A 122 16.51 2.15 -16.55
CA TYR A 122 17.69 1.66 -17.27
C TYR A 122 17.37 1.31 -18.72
N SER A 123 16.26 0.59 -18.94
CA SER A 123 15.82 0.23 -20.28
C SER A 123 15.47 1.46 -21.13
N ALA A 124 14.80 2.45 -20.53
CA ALA A 124 14.44 3.67 -21.24
C ALA A 124 15.65 4.49 -21.65
N ASP A 125 16.69 4.52 -20.80
CA ASP A 125 17.91 5.31 -21.04
C ASP A 125 18.88 4.62 -22.00
N ALA A 126 18.94 3.30 -21.97
CA ALA A 126 19.85 2.51 -22.78
C ALA A 126 19.26 2.06 -24.13
N MET A 127 17.97 2.29 -24.37
CA MET A 127 17.31 1.83 -25.60
C MET A 127 17.66 2.70 -26.79
N ASN A 128 17.88 2.05 -27.94
CA ASN A 128 18.14 2.75 -29.21
C ASN A 128 16.91 3.58 -29.63
N PRO A 129 17.02 4.92 -29.75
CA PRO A 129 15.88 5.79 -30.05
C PRO A 129 15.25 5.56 -31.42
N THR A 130 15.93 4.85 -32.34
CA THR A 130 15.36 4.49 -33.63
C THR A 130 14.41 3.28 -33.58
N TYR A 131 14.18 2.72 -32.39
CA TYR A 131 13.31 1.58 -32.19
C TYR A 131 11.90 2.01 -31.78
N PRO A 132 10.84 1.19 -32.09
CA PRO A 132 9.48 1.46 -31.63
C PRO A 132 9.35 1.26 -30.13
N TYR A 133 8.44 2.00 -29.51
CA TYR A 133 8.07 1.80 -28.10
C TYR A 133 7.32 0.50 -27.86
N ASP A 134 6.48 0.09 -28.81
CA ASP A 134 5.67 -1.13 -28.73
C ASP A 134 6.23 -2.20 -29.70
N LYS A 135 5.55 -3.33 -29.77
CA LYS A 135 5.92 -4.45 -30.63
C LYS A 135 5.99 -4.04 -32.12
N LEU A 136 7.01 -4.54 -32.79
CA LEU A 136 7.14 -4.49 -34.25
C LEU A 136 6.89 -5.89 -34.80
N ASN A 137 5.93 -6.04 -35.70
CA ASN A 137 5.53 -7.34 -36.28
C ASN A 137 5.25 -8.41 -35.21
N GLY A 138 4.56 -8.01 -34.12
CA GLY A 138 4.17 -8.90 -33.03
C GLY A 138 5.27 -9.22 -32.01
N SER A 139 6.51 -8.77 -32.22
CA SER A 139 7.63 -9.06 -31.35
C SER A 139 8.25 -7.81 -30.73
N TRP A 140 8.75 -7.90 -29.50
CA TRP A 140 9.50 -6.85 -28.87
C TRP A 140 10.88 -6.70 -29.52
N VAL A 141 11.24 -5.47 -29.90
CA VAL A 141 12.57 -5.16 -30.46
C VAL A 141 13.53 -4.93 -29.30
N LYS A 142 14.53 -5.79 -29.17
CA LYS A 142 15.57 -5.69 -28.14
C LYS A 142 16.80 -4.93 -28.68
N ASN A 143 17.55 -4.28 -27.80
CA ASN A 143 18.73 -3.51 -28.16
C ASN A 143 19.96 -4.42 -28.27
N GLY A 144 20.34 -4.77 -29.50
CA GLY A 144 21.60 -5.47 -29.83
C GLY A 144 21.87 -6.77 -29.07
N ALA A 145 23.15 -7.05 -28.84
CA ALA A 145 23.61 -8.20 -28.07
C ALA A 145 23.46 -8.03 -26.54
N ALA A 146 23.06 -6.86 -26.06
CA ALA A 146 22.84 -6.62 -24.65
C ALA A 146 21.55 -7.31 -24.23
N SER A 147 21.64 -8.54 -23.79
CA SER A 147 20.55 -9.33 -23.22
C SER A 147 19.88 -8.69 -21.97
N GLN A 148 20.43 -7.57 -21.53
CA GLN A 148 20.01 -6.85 -20.32
C GLN A 148 19.15 -5.61 -20.60
N VAL A 149 19.07 -5.13 -21.84
CA VAL A 149 18.25 -3.96 -22.18
C VAL A 149 16.96 -4.41 -22.82
N ASN A 150 15.94 -4.46 -22.01
CA ASN A 150 14.59 -4.83 -22.45
C ASN A 150 13.82 -3.60 -22.94
N PRO A 151 12.94 -3.76 -23.93
CA PRO A 151 12.09 -2.66 -24.37
C PRO A 151 11.26 -2.11 -23.22
N PRO A 152 11.24 -0.78 -22.98
CA PRO A 152 10.48 -0.21 -21.84
C PRO A 152 8.99 -0.53 -21.86
N GLY A 153 8.40 -0.64 -23.06
CA GLY A 153 7.02 -1.07 -23.22
C GLY A 153 6.77 -2.50 -22.74
N ALA A 154 7.77 -3.37 -22.81
CA ALA A 154 7.72 -4.73 -22.26
C ALA A 154 7.85 -4.71 -20.73
N VAL A 155 8.79 -3.93 -20.19
CA VAL A 155 8.99 -3.80 -18.72
C VAL A 155 7.73 -3.25 -18.04
N LEU A 156 7.02 -2.32 -18.66
CA LEU A 156 5.73 -1.82 -18.14
C LEU A 156 4.61 -2.88 -18.09
N LYS A 157 4.82 -4.07 -18.64
CA LYS A 157 3.88 -5.20 -18.49
C LYS A 157 4.14 -6.03 -17.24
N GLU A 158 5.24 -5.81 -16.56
CA GLU A 158 5.47 -6.36 -15.22
C GLU A 158 4.38 -5.90 -14.24
N ARG A 159 4.16 -6.70 -13.21
CA ARG A 159 3.23 -6.39 -12.13
C ARG A 159 3.85 -6.72 -10.79
N ASP A 160 3.64 -5.85 -9.84
CA ASP A 160 3.89 -6.05 -8.40
C ASP A 160 2.76 -5.36 -7.63
N ASP A 161 1.62 -6.05 -7.60
CA ASP A 161 0.40 -5.49 -7.03
C ASP A 161 0.23 -5.97 -5.59
N THR A 162 0.00 -5.04 -4.68
CA THR A 162 -0.28 -5.32 -3.27
C THR A 162 -1.67 -4.81 -2.90
N LYS A 163 -2.42 -5.63 -2.16
CA LYS A 163 -3.70 -5.23 -1.56
C LYS A 163 -3.70 -5.57 -0.08
N ASN A 164 -3.89 -4.56 0.75
CA ASN A 164 -4.03 -4.71 2.19
C ASN A 164 -5.45 -4.31 2.61
N MET A 165 -6.06 -5.11 3.45
CA MET A 165 -7.31 -4.79 4.12
C MET A 165 -7.12 -4.95 5.62
N ASN A 166 -7.59 -3.96 6.38
CA ASN A 166 -7.62 -4.03 7.84
C ASN A 166 -9.00 -3.67 8.34
N PHE A 167 -9.44 -4.40 9.33
CA PHE A 167 -10.65 -4.14 10.07
C PHE A 167 -10.37 -4.31 11.56
N ASN A 168 -10.79 -3.34 12.37
CA ASN A 168 -10.69 -3.41 13.83
C ASN A 168 -12.01 -2.93 14.43
N ALA A 169 -12.49 -3.65 15.42
CA ALA A 169 -13.62 -3.23 16.23
C ALA A 169 -13.28 -3.46 17.70
N HIS A 170 -13.71 -2.55 18.56
CA HIS A 170 -13.56 -2.72 20.00
C HIS A 170 -14.77 -2.16 20.76
N LEU A 171 -15.01 -2.74 21.91
CA LEU A 171 -15.96 -2.26 22.89
C LEU A 171 -15.27 -2.25 24.26
N LYS A 172 -15.33 -1.13 24.94
CA LYS A 172 -14.89 -0.99 26.33
C LYS A 172 -16.09 -0.54 27.16
N LEU A 173 -16.31 -1.21 28.25
CA LEU A 173 -17.33 -0.88 29.24
C LEU A 173 -16.65 -0.63 30.57
N ASN A 174 -16.95 0.50 31.21
CA ASN A 174 -16.54 0.81 32.57
C ASN A 174 -17.80 1.07 33.41
N TYR A 175 -17.95 0.33 34.49
CA TYR A 175 -19.06 0.48 35.40
C TYR A 175 -18.61 0.76 36.82
N ASP A 176 -18.98 1.92 37.35
CA ASP A 176 -18.70 2.31 38.72
C ASP A 176 -19.78 1.73 39.64
N MET A 177 -19.49 0.58 40.24
CA MET A 177 -20.38 -0.13 41.16
C MET A 177 -20.59 0.68 42.45
N THR A 178 -19.50 1.27 42.96
CA THR A 178 -19.50 2.17 44.14
C THR A 178 -18.45 3.25 43.92
N ASN A 179 -18.34 4.18 44.86
CA ASN A 179 -17.28 5.22 44.82
C ASN A 179 -15.85 4.65 44.92
N SER A 180 -15.73 3.39 45.35
CA SER A 180 -14.40 2.74 45.54
C SER A 180 -14.21 1.52 44.68
N LEU A 181 -15.23 1.00 44.03
CA LEU A 181 -15.14 -0.23 43.22
C LEU A 181 -15.73 -0.02 41.85
N SER A 182 -14.95 -0.30 40.84
CA SER A 182 -15.38 -0.32 39.43
C SER A 182 -15.02 -1.64 38.75
N VAL A 183 -15.78 -1.99 37.72
CA VAL A 183 -15.49 -3.09 36.80
C VAL A 183 -15.27 -2.54 35.41
N SER A 184 -14.25 -3.02 34.73
CA SER A 184 -13.98 -2.73 33.33
C SER A 184 -14.02 -4.03 32.54
N ALA A 185 -14.71 -3.99 31.40
CA ALA A 185 -14.68 -5.06 30.41
C ALA A 185 -14.24 -4.49 29.07
N PHE A 186 -13.38 -5.20 28.37
CA PHE A 186 -12.89 -4.82 27.06
C PHE A 186 -12.95 -6.02 26.11
N GLY A 187 -13.45 -5.79 24.91
CA GLY A 187 -13.41 -6.76 23.82
C GLY A 187 -12.92 -6.10 22.54
N ALA A 188 -12.06 -6.76 21.81
CA ALA A 188 -11.58 -6.30 20.51
C ALA A 188 -11.48 -7.46 19.52
N TYR A 189 -11.74 -7.14 18.27
CA TYR A 189 -11.53 -8.00 17.11
C TYR A 189 -10.74 -7.25 16.07
N SER A 190 -9.68 -7.86 15.56
CA SER A 190 -8.87 -7.36 14.46
C SER A 190 -8.79 -8.38 13.34
N TYR A 191 -8.93 -7.91 12.13
CA TYR A 191 -8.73 -8.68 10.91
C TYR A 191 -7.78 -7.93 10.00
N ALA A 192 -6.75 -8.63 9.49
CA ALA A 192 -5.89 -8.10 8.44
C ALA A 192 -5.74 -9.13 7.31
N SER A 193 -5.73 -8.65 6.08
CA SER A 193 -5.43 -9.44 4.89
C SER A 193 -4.42 -8.70 4.04
N ASN A 194 -3.37 -9.43 3.63
CA ASN A 194 -2.36 -8.97 2.69
C ASN A 194 -2.36 -9.89 1.48
N GLU A 195 -2.60 -9.35 0.30
CA GLU A 195 -2.50 -10.04 -0.98
C GLU A 195 -1.38 -9.40 -1.78
N ASN A 196 -0.44 -10.22 -2.27
CA ASN A 196 0.67 -9.79 -3.11
C ASN A 196 0.72 -10.64 -4.38
N ASN A 197 0.71 -9.95 -5.54
CA ASN A 197 0.72 -10.58 -6.85
C ASN A 197 1.85 -10.00 -7.69
N GLN A 198 2.80 -10.83 -8.08
CA GLN A 198 3.91 -10.42 -8.93
C GLN A 198 3.85 -11.18 -10.26
N PHE A 199 4.15 -10.49 -11.34
CA PHE A 199 4.27 -11.06 -12.67
C PHE A 199 5.39 -10.37 -13.44
N CYS A 200 6.37 -11.14 -13.87
CA CYS A 200 7.41 -10.74 -14.79
C CYS A 200 7.51 -11.77 -15.92
N PRO A 201 7.14 -11.41 -17.16
CA PRO A 201 7.11 -12.36 -18.26
C PRO A 201 8.51 -12.69 -18.79
N THR A 202 8.64 -13.85 -19.44
CA THR A 202 9.91 -14.35 -20.00
C THR A 202 10.52 -13.45 -21.07
N TRP A 203 9.75 -12.62 -21.74
CA TRP A 203 10.31 -11.65 -22.70
C TRP A 203 10.97 -10.43 -22.04
N VAL A 204 10.76 -10.21 -20.74
CA VAL A 204 11.45 -9.20 -19.94
C VAL A 204 12.61 -9.85 -19.19
N TRP A 205 12.35 -10.92 -18.50
CA TRP A 205 13.36 -11.69 -17.77
C TRP A 205 13.30 -13.16 -18.16
N ALA A 206 14.44 -13.70 -18.64
CA ALA A 206 14.50 -15.02 -19.27
C ALA A 206 13.91 -16.16 -18.43
N GLN A 207 13.98 -16.06 -17.10
CA GLN A 207 13.36 -17.06 -16.22
C GLN A 207 11.86 -16.84 -16.04
N GLY A 208 11.33 -15.64 -16.31
CA GLY A 208 9.99 -15.25 -15.94
C GLY A 208 9.76 -15.37 -14.42
N ASN A 209 8.73 -14.78 -13.91
CA ASN A 209 8.32 -14.95 -12.51
C ASN A 209 6.82 -14.72 -12.37
N LEU A 210 6.16 -15.64 -11.72
CA LEU A 210 4.82 -15.47 -11.20
C LEU A 210 4.86 -15.76 -9.70
N TYR A 211 4.34 -14.87 -8.91
CA TYR A 211 4.13 -15.08 -7.48
C TYR A 211 2.74 -14.61 -7.11
N ARG A 212 2.04 -15.40 -6.32
CA ARG A 212 0.81 -15.01 -5.66
C ARG A 212 0.85 -15.47 -4.21
N GLY A 213 0.66 -14.54 -3.29
CA GLY A 213 0.57 -14.81 -1.86
C GLY A 213 -0.63 -14.12 -1.24
N GLU A 214 -1.28 -14.80 -0.31
CA GLU A 214 -2.34 -14.24 0.53
C GLU A 214 -2.09 -14.67 1.97
N PHE A 215 -2.06 -13.68 2.87
CA PHE A 215 -1.88 -13.87 4.30
C PHE A 215 -3.00 -13.17 5.05
N LYS A 216 -3.59 -13.85 6.02
CA LYS A 216 -4.66 -13.33 6.86
C LYS A 216 -4.30 -13.50 8.32
N SER A 217 -4.66 -12.52 9.14
CA SER A 217 -4.67 -12.64 10.58
C SER A 217 -6.02 -12.24 11.15
N GLU A 218 -6.44 -12.95 12.17
CA GLU A 218 -7.62 -12.68 12.98
C GLU A 218 -7.20 -12.72 14.44
N ASP A 219 -7.42 -11.60 15.13
CA ASP A 219 -7.04 -11.46 16.54
C ASP A 219 -8.28 -11.14 17.37
N TRP A 220 -8.47 -11.90 18.43
CA TRP A 220 -9.51 -11.71 19.43
C TRP A 220 -8.87 -11.40 20.76
N LEU A 221 -9.35 -10.35 21.41
CA LEU A 221 -8.94 -9.97 22.75
C LEU A 221 -10.19 -9.73 23.59
N ALA A 222 -10.24 -10.31 24.76
CA ALA A 222 -11.27 -10.00 25.75
C ALA A 222 -10.63 -9.95 27.14
N ASN A 223 -10.92 -8.92 27.91
CA ASN A 223 -10.51 -8.84 29.28
C ASN A 223 -11.60 -8.27 30.18
N VAL A 224 -11.51 -8.62 31.45
CA VAL A 224 -12.33 -8.06 32.52
C VAL A 224 -11.44 -7.78 33.72
N SER A 225 -11.64 -6.62 34.36
CA SER A 225 -10.92 -6.27 35.59
C SER A 225 -11.84 -5.60 36.60
N PHE A 226 -11.57 -5.89 37.86
CA PHE A 226 -12.16 -5.20 39.00
C PHE A 226 -11.10 -4.29 39.61
N ASN A 227 -11.44 -3.03 39.80
CA ASN A 227 -10.56 -2.00 40.29
C ASN A 227 -11.12 -1.46 41.58
N TYR A 228 -10.33 -1.54 42.65
CA TYR A 228 -10.68 -1.00 43.96
C TYR A 228 -9.72 0.15 44.30
N GLN A 229 -10.30 1.28 44.75
CA GLN A 229 -9.52 2.42 45.22
C GLN A 229 -10.23 3.02 46.44
N HIS A 230 -9.50 3.11 47.54
CA HIS A 230 -10.02 3.72 48.76
C HIS A 230 -8.93 4.47 49.51
N SER A 231 -9.34 5.58 50.15
CA SER A 231 -8.42 6.43 50.91
C SER A 231 -8.89 6.55 52.37
N TRP A 232 -7.99 6.36 53.34
CA TRP A 232 -8.21 6.53 54.76
C TRP A 232 -7.21 7.52 55.34
N GLY A 233 -7.63 8.71 55.67
CA GLY A 233 -6.70 9.73 56.16
C GLY A 233 -5.53 9.95 55.18
N ILE A 234 -4.33 9.59 55.59
CA ILE A 234 -3.11 9.70 54.77
C ILE A 234 -2.83 8.47 53.86
N HIS A 235 -3.57 7.38 54.04
CA HIS A 235 -3.36 6.14 53.31
C HIS A 235 -4.25 6.05 52.08
N ASN A 236 -3.68 5.58 51.00
CA ASN A 236 -4.39 5.38 49.74
C ASN A 236 -4.09 3.95 49.24
N LEU A 237 -5.11 3.12 49.12
CA LEU A 237 -5.00 1.76 48.59
C LEU A 237 -5.59 1.70 47.18
N LYS A 238 -4.84 1.13 46.24
CA LYS A 238 -5.32 0.75 44.91
C LYS A 238 -5.05 -0.74 44.71
N ALA A 239 -6.04 -1.47 44.30
CA ALA A 239 -5.94 -2.89 43.98
C ALA A 239 -6.68 -3.19 42.68
N MET A 240 -6.15 -4.12 41.90
CA MET A 240 -6.78 -4.59 40.67
C MET A 240 -6.65 -6.11 40.58
N VAL A 241 -7.71 -6.76 40.14
CA VAL A 241 -7.71 -8.17 39.74
C VAL A 241 -8.41 -8.27 38.39
N GLY A 242 -7.89 -9.09 37.50
CA GLY A 242 -8.49 -9.26 36.18
C GLY A 242 -8.10 -10.57 35.52
N ALA A 243 -8.79 -10.85 34.43
CA ALA A 243 -8.52 -11.97 33.54
C ALA A 243 -8.53 -11.49 32.09
N GLU A 244 -7.70 -12.10 31.29
CA GLU A 244 -7.58 -11.80 29.86
C GLU A 244 -7.61 -13.09 29.04
N TYR A 245 -8.27 -13.02 27.90
CA TYR A 245 -8.26 -14.05 26.87
C TYR A 245 -7.81 -13.44 25.55
N GLN A 246 -6.82 -14.05 24.92
CA GLN A 246 -6.35 -13.67 23.59
C GLN A 246 -6.31 -14.90 22.68
N LYS A 247 -6.72 -14.70 21.42
CA LYS A 247 -6.61 -15.71 20.37
C LYS A 247 -6.11 -15.03 19.09
N ASP A 248 -5.04 -15.57 18.54
CA ASP A 248 -4.43 -15.16 17.27
C ASP A 248 -4.52 -16.34 16.29
N ILE A 249 -5.08 -16.07 15.10
CA ILE A 249 -5.18 -17.05 14.01
C ILE A 249 -4.49 -16.45 12.80
N ARG A 250 -3.48 -17.12 12.29
CA ARG A 250 -2.78 -16.74 11.06
C ARG A 250 -2.91 -17.82 10.04
N THR A 251 -3.36 -17.44 8.86
CA THR A 251 -3.48 -18.34 7.72
C THR A 251 -2.87 -17.66 6.50
N GLY A 252 -2.34 -18.47 5.61
CA GLY A 252 -1.80 -17.95 4.38
C GLY A 252 -1.39 -19.06 3.44
N PHE A 253 -1.30 -18.70 2.21
CA PHE A 253 -0.70 -19.53 1.18
C PHE A 253 0.09 -18.66 0.22
N TRP A 254 1.02 -19.25 -0.46
CA TRP A 254 1.70 -18.64 -1.59
C TRP A 254 1.99 -19.68 -2.65
N THR A 255 2.08 -19.24 -3.86
CA THR A 255 2.50 -20.06 -5.01
C THR A 255 3.42 -19.24 -5.89
N SER A 256 4.35 -19.93 -6.55
CA SER A 256 5.23 -19.30 -7.52
C SER A 256 5.46 -20.21 -8.70
N ALA A 257 5.68 -19.62 -9.86
CA ALA A 257 6.06 -20.33 -11.07
C ALA A 257 7.13 -19.54 -11.83
N LYS A 258 7.93 -20.25 -12.61
CA LYS A 258 8.95 -19.70 -13.51
C LYS A 258 8.72 -20.24 -14.91
N GLY A 259 9.31 -19.59 -15.93
CA GLY A 259 9.21 -20.02 -17.30
C GLY A 259 7.90 -19.66 -18.02
N ILE A 260 7.21 -18.62 -17.56
CA ILE A 260 5.89 -18.17 -18.09
C ILE A 260 6.00 -16.82 -18.80
#